data_556c74a1cee00a4e30cdbeb383313844
#
_entry.id   556c74a1cee00a4e30cdbeb383313844
#
_cell.length_a   1.000
_cell.length_b   1.000
_cell.length_c   1.000
_cell.angle_alpha   90.00
_cell.angle_beta   90.00
_cell.angle_gamma   90.00
#
_symmetry.space_group_name_H-M   'P 1'
#
loop_
_entity.id
_entity.type
_entity.pdbx_description
1 polymer ?
#
loop_
_entity_poly.entity_id
_entity_poly.type
_entity_poly.pdbx_seq_one_letter_code
_entity_poly.pdbx_strand_id
1 'polypeptide(L)'
;MATPEPQASAPNQVTPKAAPLATGPVAQGDGLTRLPVAMTGRASPAKAAVGDKPVFAYVASLPQPQRAIAERIDALAAETLPTLQRAVKWGMAWYGVGDGWCFACGGFAGHVKLTFGRGTSLTPVPPVAPIGMGKTARGVDLASLDDIDVAQLASWMRQATALPGFGKR
;
A
#
# COMPACT_ATOMS: atom_id res chain seq x y z
N MET A 1 35.14 -3.40 50.21
CA MET A 1 34.25 -3.54 49.83
C MET A 1 33.98 -3.47 48.51
N ALA A 2 33.82 -4.14 47.77
CA ALA A 2 33.64 -4.17 46.49
C ALA A 2 32.35 -4.07 46.09
N THR A 3 32.04 -3.59 45.31
CA THR A 3 30.81 -3.49 44.91
C THR A 3 30.69 -4.08 43.68
N PRO A 4 29.98 -4.75 43.43
CA PRO A 4 29.71 -5.40 42.31
C PRO A 4 29.18 -4.64 41.33
N GLU A 5 29.31 -4.79 40.46
CA GLU A 5 28.89 -4.21 39.51
C GLU A 5 27.90 -4.80 38.83
N PRO A 6 27.16 -4.38 38.30
CA PRO A 6 26.06 -4.75 37.70
C PRO A 6 26.29 -5.16 36.39
N GLN A 7 25.98 -5.98 36.11
CA GLN A 7 26.06 -6.42 34.96
C GLN A 7 25.15 -6.06 34.09
N ALA A 8 25.22 -5.69 33.30
CA ALA A 8 24.39 -5.19 32.37
C ALA A 8 23.91 -6.18 31.62
N SER A 9 22.94 -6.33 31.56
CA SER A 9 22.42 -7.23 30.86
C SER A 9 22.29 -7.01 29.57
N ALA A 10 22.27 -7.64 28.96
CA ALA A 10 22.10 -7.56 27.70
C ALA A 10 20.95 -7.35 27.15
N PRO A 11 20.82 -7.15 26.29
CA PRO A 11 19.70 -6.78 25.73
C PRO A 11 19.30 -7.69 24.81
N ASN A 12 18.94 -7.91 24.57
CA ASN A 12 18.37 -8.68 23.85
C ASN A 12 17.91 -8.51 22.76
N GLN A 13 17.96 -8.55 22.19
CA GLN A 13 17.60 -8.41 21.14
C GLN A 13 16.75 -9.01 20.62
N VAL A 14 16.11 -8.90 20.37
CA VAL A 14 15.18 -9.23 19.99
C VAL A 14 14.99 -9.27 18.76
N THR A 15 14.88 -9.75 18.22
CA THR A 15 14.75 -9.83 17.15
C THR A 15 13.62 -10.00 16.63
N PRO A 16 13.30 -9.72 15.96
CA PRO A 16 12.15 -9.62 15.47
C PRO A 16 11.84 -10.64 14.63
N LYS A 17 11.96 -11.06 14.43
CA LYS A 17 11.61 -11.91 13.85
C LYS A 17 10.78 -11.97 13.12
N ALA A 18 10.51 -11.78 12.87
CA ALA A 18 9.75 -11.77 12.33
C ALA A 18 9.30 -12.35 11.47
N ALA A 19 9.21 -12.32 11.12
CA ALA A 19 8.76 -12.56 10.41
C ALA A 19 8.34 -13.55 9.78
N PRO A 20 8.18 -14.08 9.72
CA PRO A 20 7.82 -14.98 9.23
C PRO A 20 6.91 -15.20 8.52
N LEU A 21 6.68 -15.08 8.56
CA LEU A 21 5.91 -15.20 8.15
C LEU A 21 5.58 -15.36 7.03
N ALA A 22 5.75 -15.16 6.65
CA ALA A 22 5.59 -14.93 5.48
C ALA A 22 5.40 -16.05 4.91
N THR A 23 5.19 -16.72 5.30
CA THR A 23 5.06 -17.76 4.86
C THR A 23 4.15 -17.92 4.00
N GLY A 24 3.56 -17.70 3.92
CA GLY A 24 2.63 -17.81 3.13
C GLY A 24 2.83 -18.71 2.11
N PRO A 25 1.94 -19.06 1.63
CA PRO A 25 1.86 -20.01 0.70
C PRO A 25 2.61 -19.70 -0.42
N VAL A 26 2.86 -18.90 -0.54
CA VAL A 26 3.45 -18.56 -1.52
C VAL A 26 4.49 -19.29 -1.88
N ALA A 27 5.19 -19.44 -1.32
CA ALA A 27 6.22 -20.06 -1.64
C ALA A 27 6.18 -21.22 -2.36
N GLN A 28 5.42 -21.83 -2.36
CA GLN A 28 5.36 -22.91 -2.97
C GLN A 28 5.92 -22.88 -4.21
N GLY A 29 6.07 -23.30 -4.77
CA GLY A 29 6.30 -23.21 -5.99
C GLY A 29 7.67 -23.36 -6.23
N ASP A 30 8.22 -23.20 -7.10
CA ASP A 30 9.47 -23.40 -7.38
C ASP A 30 10.35 -22.64 -6.63
N GLY A 31 10.07 -22.25 -5.76
CA GLY A 31 10.99 -21.69 -5.03
C GLY A 31 11.59 -20.54 -5.70
N LEU A 32 11.22 -20.22 -6.74
CA LEU A 32 11.83 -19.19 -7.33
C LEU A 32 11.10 -18.06 -6.98
N THR A 33 11.54 -17.22 -6.42
CA THR A 33 10.85 -16.10 -6.09
C THR A 33 10.42 -15.37 -7.22
N ARG A 34 9.41 -15.59 -7.79
CA ARG A 34 8.94 -14.83 -8.85
C ARG A 34 8.11 -13.75 -8.29
N LEU A 35 8.39 -12.52 -8.55
CA LEU A 35 7.58 -11.39 -8.10
C LEU A 35 6.20 -11.44 -8.76
N PRO A 36 5.17 -11.03 -8.05
CA PRO A 36 3.84 -10.90 -8.66
C PRO A 36 3.92 -10.00 -9.87
N VAL A 37 3.07 -10.23 -10.82
CA VAL A 37 3.10 -9.47 -12.07
C VAL A 37 3.00 -7.97 -11.82
N ALA A 38 2.19 -7.55 -10.89
CA ALA A 38 2.06 -6.12 -10.60
C ALA A 38 3.38 -5.53 -10.16
N MET A 39 4.22 -6.31 -9.53
CA MET A 39 5.48 -5.79 -9.03
C MET A 39 6.55 -5.73 -10.12
N THR A 40 6.26 -6.27 -11.28
CA THR A 40 7.19 -6.17 -12.40
C THR A 40 6.75 -5.07 -13.37
N GLY A 41 5.74 -4.31 -12.99
CA GLY A 41 5.27 -3.25 -13.86
C GLY A 41 4.17 -3.66 -14.81
N ARG A 42 3.70 -4.88 -14.73
CA ARG A 42 2.62 -5.33 -15.58
C ARG A 42 1.36 -5.46 -14.78
N ALA A 43 0.25 -5.58 -15.42
CA ALA A 43 -1.01 -5.73 -14.71
C ALA A 43 -1.00 -7.01 -13.89
N SER A 44 -1.52 -6.94 -12.72
CA SER A 44 -1.60 -8.09 -11.84
C SER A 44 -2.64 -9.08 -12.39
N PRO A 45 -2.48 -10.36 -12.15
CA PRO A 45 -3.49 -11.34 -12.55
C PRO A 45 -4.72 -11.29 -11.65
N ALA A 46 -4.74 -10.44 -10.66
CA ALA A 46 -5.87 -10.35 -9.76
C ALA A 46 -7.12 -9.94 -10.55
N LYS A 47 -8.19 -10.65 -10.37
CA LYS A 47 -9.40 -10.33 -11.09
C LYS A 47 -10.08 -9.12 -10.49
N ALA A 48 -10.70 -8.34 -11.33
CA ALA A 48 -11.44 -7.18 -10.88
C ALA A 48 -12.62 -7.64 -10.02
N ALA A 49 -12.78 -7.05 -8.88
CA ALA A 49 -13.87 -7.38 -7.97
C ALA A 49 -14.08 -6.24 -6.97
N VAL A 50 -15.33 -5.92 -6.73
CA VAL A 50 -15.67 -4.85 -5.80
C VAL A 50 -15.85 -5.45 -4.41
N GLY A 51 -15.40 -4.74 -3.40
CA GLY A 51 -15.59 -5.12 -2.01
C GLY A 51 -14.29 -5.21 -1.24
N ASP A 52 -14.41 -5.36 0.05
CA ASP A 52 -13.27 -5.38 0.94
C ASP A 52 -12.44 -6.65 0.79
N LYS A 53 -13.09 -7.79 0.72
CA LYS A 53 -12.38 -9.06 0.68
C LYS A 53 -11.38 -9.18 -0.47
N PRO A 54 -11.73 -8.82 -1.69
CA PRO A 54 -10.75 -8.90 -2.78
C PRO A 54 -9.52 -8.03 -2.54
N VAL A 55 -9.72 -6.86 -1.93
CA VAL A 55 -8.60 -5.96 -1.65
C VAL A 55 -7.73 -6.54 -0.55
N PHE A 56 -8.34 -7.08 0.50
CA PHE A 56 -7.56 -7.69 1.56
C PHE A 56 -6.76 -8.90 1.04
N ALA A 57 -7.34 -9.67 0.12
CA ALA A 57 -6.63 -10.79 -0.47
C ALA A 57 -5.48 -10.31 -1.35
N TYR A 58 -5.70 -9.24 -2.11
CA TYR A 58 -4.65 -8.67 -2.94
C TYR A 58 -3.47 -8.19 -2.06
N VAL A 59 -3.77 -7.44 -1.02
CA VAL A 59 -2.74 -6.91 -0.13
C VAL A 59 -1.98 -8.07 0.54
N ALA A 60 -2.71 -9.09 0.98
CA ALA A 60 -2.08 -10.23 1.64
C ALA A 60 -1.18 -11.02 0.69
N SER A 61 -1.37 -10.89 -0.61
CA SER A 61 -0.55 -11.59 -1.59
C SER A 61 0.78 -10.91 -1.86
N LEU A 62 0.97 -9.70 -1.37
CA LEU A 62 2.20 -8.97 -1.63
C LEU A 62 3.32 -9.46 -0.71
N PRO A 63 4.55 -9.45 -1.17
CA PRO A 63 5.68 -9.79 -0.31
C PRO A 63 5.99 -8.64 0.61
N GLN A 64 6.82 -8.86 1.61
CA GLN A 64 7.31 -7.77 2.44
C GLN A 64 8.47 -7.07 1.75
N PRO A 65 8.61 -5.77 1.91
CA PRO A 65 7.87 -4.90 2.81
C PRO A 65 6.59 -4.32 2.21
N GLN A 66 6.30 -4.62 0.98
CA GLN A 66 5.16 -4.05 0.28
C GLN A 66 3.85 -4.36 1.00
N ARG A 67 3.72 -5.58 1.55
CA ARG A 67 2.51 -5.95 2.24
C ARG A 67 2.26 -5.05 3.44
N ALA A 68 3.25 -4.84 4.29
CA ALA A 68 3.09 -3.99 5.46
C ALA A 68 2.76 -2.55 5.08
N ILE A 69 3.37 -2.05 4.01
CA ILE A 69 3.09 -0.69 3.53
C ILE A 69 1.65 -0.61 3.04
N ALA A 70 1.23 -1.58 2.23
CA ALA A 70 -0.13 -1.57 1.69
C ALA A 70 -1.17 -1.74 2.80
N GLU A 71 -0.90 -2.56 3.81
CA GLU A 71 -1.78 -2.71 4.95
C GLU A 71 -1.91 -1.39 5.72
N ARG A 72 -0.80 -0.67 5.88
CA ARG A 72 -0.84 0.61 6.58
C ARG A 72 -1.60 1.66 5.76
N ILE A 73 -1.46 1.65 4.44
CA ILE A 73 -2.19 2.55 3.57
C ILE A 73 -3.69 2.26 3.67
N ASP A 74 -4.06 0.98 3.65
CA ASP A 74 -5.46 0.59 3.72
C ASP A 74 -6.06 1.02 5.07
N ALA A 75 -5.35 0.81 6.16
CA ALA A 75 -5.80 1.22 7.48
C ALA A 75 -5.94 2.74 7.55
N LEU A 76 -5.00 3.48 7.01
CA LEU A 76 -5.06 4.94 7.00
C LEU A 76 -6.26 5.43 6.19
N ALA A 77 -6.53 4.78 5.05
CA ALA A 77 -7.68 5.14 4.24
C ALA A 77 -8.98 4.90 5.03
N ALA A 78 -9.08 3.79 5.73
CA ALA A 78 -10.27 3.49 6.51
C ALA A 78 -10.43 4.45 7.70
N GLU A 79 -9.33 4.85 8.32
CA GLU A 79 -9.38 5.80 9.42
C GLU A 79 -9.77 7.19 8.93
N THR A 80 -9.36 7.55 7.72
CA THR A 80 -9.56 8.89 7.18
C THR A 80 -10.92 9.06 6.51
N LEU A 81 -11.43 7.99 5.92
CA LEU A 81 -12.64 8.05 5.09
C LEU A 81 -13.70 7.07 5.61
N PRO A 82 -14.62 7.53 6.43
CA PRO A 82 -15.61 6.64 7.05
C PRO A 82 -16.45 5.81 6.08
N THR A 83 -16.70 6.30 4.89
CA THR A 83 -17.51 5.58 3.94
C THR A 83 -16.65 4.98 2.83
N LEU A 84 -15.47 4.59 3.16
CA LEU A 84 -14.52 4.06 2.20
C LEU A 84 -15.05 2.83 1.49
N GLN A 85 -14.85 2.78 0.19
CA GLN A 85 -15.20 1.65 -0.62
C GLN A 85 -13.94 1.14 -1.30
N ARG A 86 -13.88 -0.15 -1.48
CA ARG A 86 -12.69 -0.82 -2.00
C ARG A 86 -13.03 -1.68 -3.21
N ALA A 87 -12.09 -1.82 -4.12
CA ALA A 87 -12.20 -2.75 -5.24
C ALA A 87 -10.80 -3.14 -5.71
N VAL A 88 -10.71 -4.29 -6.34
CA VAL A 88 -9.53 -4.62 -7.12
C VAL A 88 -9.87 -4.27 -8.56
N LYS A 89 -9.09 -3.41 -9.18
CA LYS A 89 -9.25 -3.05 -10.58
C LYS A 89 -7.87 -2.90 -11.19
N TRP A 90 -7.73 -3.34 -12.39
CA TRP A 90 -6.46 -3.26 -13.11
C TRP A 90 -5.27 -3.77 -12.28
N GLY A 91 -5.52 -4.81 -11.51
CA GLY A 91 -4.47 -5.46 -10.74
C GLY A 91 -3.99 -4.72 -9.51
N MET A 92 -4.73 -3.76 -9.02
CA MET A 92 -4.35 -2.98 -7.84
C MET A 92 -5.56 -2.77 -6.93
N ALA A 93 -5.30 -2.35 -5.71
CA ALA A 93 -6.37 -1.97 -4.80
C ALA A 93 -6.80 -0.54 -5.14
N TRP A 94 -8.08 -0.34 -5.32
CA TRP A 94 -8.65 0.97 -5.60
C TRP A 94 -9.60 1.38 -4.48
N TYR A 95 -9.61 2.66 -4.19
CA TYR A 95 -10.36 3.23 -3.09
C TYR A 95 -11.20 4.41 -3.56
N GLY A 96 -12.39 4.53 -3.03
CA GLY A 96 -13.28 5.63 -3.36
C GLY A 96 -14.33 5.87 -2.30
N VAL A 97 -15.09 6.93 -2.49
CA VAL A 97 -16.19 7.28 -1.62
C VAL A 97 -17.32 7.69 -2.56
N GLY A 98 -18.51 7.20 -2.34
CA GLY A 98 -19.63 7.50 -3.23
C GLY A 98 -19.46 6.81 -4.57
N ASP A 99 -19.64 7.55 -5.64
CA ASP A 99 -19.50 7.00 -6.96
C ASP A 99 -18.11 7.24 -7.50
N GLY A 100 -17.49 6.23 -8.01
CA GLY A 100 -16.19 6.35 -8.64
C GLY A 100 -15.04 6.05 -7.70
N TRP A 101 -13.87 6.01 -8.27
CA TRP A 101 -12.64 5.62 -7.59
C TRP A 101 -11.67 6.81 -7.57
N CYS A 102 -10.99 7.01 -6.47
CA CYS A 102 -10.20 8.20 -6.24
C CYS A 102 -8.71 7.95 -6.19
N PHE A 103 -8.29 6.85 -5.61
CA PHE A 103 -6.86 6.54 -5.54
C PHE A 103 -6.62 5.04 -5.53
N ALA A 104 -5.41 4.65 -5.85
CA ALA A 104 -5.03 3.26 -5.96
C ALA A 104 -3.73 2.98 -5.22
N CYS A 105 -3.60 1.75 -4.73
CA CYS A 105 -2.41 1.31 -4.06
C CYS A 105 -1.96 0.02 -4.74
N GLY A 106 -0.78 0.02 -5.31
CA GLY A 106 -0.24 -1.15 -6.00
C GLY A 106 1.14 -1.50 -5.53
N GLY A 107 1.44 -2.80 -5.48
CA GLY A 107 2.77 -3.27 -5.13
C GLY A 107 3.63 -3.45 -6.35
N PHE A 108 4.85 -2.96 -6.29
CA PHE A 108 5.84 -3.08 -7.36
C PHE A 108 7.16 -3.59 -6.78
N ALA A 109 8.11 -3.88 -7.63
CA ALA A 109 9.41 -4.33 -7.15
C ALA A 109 10.05 -3.22 -6.33
N GLY A 110 10.28 -3.48 -5.07
CA GLY A 110 10.96 -2.52 -4.21
C GLY A 110 10.11 -1.43 -3.60
N HIS A 111 8.86 -1.30 -3.96
CA HIS A 111 8.04 -0.21 -3.40
C HIS A 111 6.54 -0.45 -3.58
N VAL A 112 5.76 0.37 -2.92
CA VAL A 112 4.33 0.47 -3.13
C VAL A 112 4.09 1.82 -3.75
N LYS A 113 3.24 1.88 -4.77
CA LYS A 113 2.89 3.14 -5.38
C LYS A 113 1.47 3.51 -4.96
N LEU A 114 1.31 4.67 -4.36
CA LEU A 114 0.01 5.21 -4.03
C LEU A 114 -0.27 6.33 -5.03
N THR A 115 -1.32 6.19 -5.82
CA THR A 115 -1.60 7.09 -6.93
C THR A 115 -2.99 7.67 -6.82
N PHE A 116 -3.08 8.97 -6.96
CA PHE A 116 -4.35 9.68 -6.96
C PHE A 116 -4.70 10.03 -8.40
N GLY A 117 -5.87 9.62 -8.85
CA GLY A 117 -6.24 9.82 -10.25
C GLY A 117 -6.31 11.27 -10.68
N ARG A 118 -6.65 12.18 -9.77
CA ARG A 118 -6.63 13.60 -10.06
C ARG A 118 -5.54 14.28 -9.25
N GLY A 119 -4.40 13.67 -9.17
CA GLY A 119 -3.30 14.13 -8.34
C GLY A 119 -2.84 15.55 -8.67
N THR A 120 -2.96 15.99 -9.92
CA THR A 120 -2.55 17.34 -10.28
C THR A 120 -3.43 18.42 -9.64
N SER A 121 -4.58 18.03 -9.10
CA SER A 121 -5.48 18.97 -8.42
C SER A 121 -5.29 18.97 -6.91
N LEU A 122 -4.35 18.19 -6.39
CA LEU A 122 -4.10 18.14 -4.96
C LEU A 122 -3.05 19.16 -4.53
N THR A 123 -3.09 19.56 -3.29
CA THR A 123 -2.14 20.52 -2.74
C THR A 123 -1.48 19.91 -1.51
N PRO A 124 -0.17 19.76 -1.52
CA PRO A 124 0.73 19.96 -2.66
C PRO A 124 0.54 18.84 -3.68
N VAL A 125 0.96 19.05 -4.89
CA VAL A 125 0.84 18.02 -5.91
C VAL A 125 1.79 16.87 -5.57
N PRO A 126 1.31 15.62 -5.51
CA PRO A 126 2.22 14.52 -5.26
C PRO A 126 3.28 14.43 -6.36
N PRO A 127 4.49 14.04 -6.02
CA PRO A 127 5.63 14.15 -6.91
C PRO A 127 5.77 13.15 -8.07
N VAL A 128 5.14 12.02 -8.00
CA VAL A 128 5.37 10.99 -9.00
C VAL A 128 4.26 10.94 -10.03
N ALA A 129 4.61 11.02 -11.30
CA ALA A 129 3.65 10.87 -12.39
C ALA A 129 3.74 9.43 -12.88
N PRO A 130 2.75 8.59 -12.57
CA PRO A 130 2.84 7.19 -12.92
C PRO A 130 2.64 6.97 -14.42
N ILE A 131 3.35 6.03 -14.95
CA ILE A 131 3.29 5.75 -16.37
C ILE A 131 1.97 5.05 -16.67
N GLY A 132 1.33 5.48 -17.73
CA GLY A 132 0.10 4.81 -18.19
C GLY A 132 -1.16 5.11 -17.43
N MET A 133 -1.15 6.07 -16.55
CA MET A 133 -2.34 6.42 -15.77
C MET A 133 -2.91 7.80 -16.13
N GLY A 134 -2.56 8.32 -17.28
CA GLY A 134 -3.12 9.58 -17.75
C GLY A 134 -2.35 10.81 -17.28
N LYS A 135 -2.84 11.97 -17.68
CA LYS A 135 -2.11 13.20 -17.44
C LYS A 135 -2.31 13.79 -16.06
N THR A 136 -3.41 13.44 -15.40
CA THR A 136 -3.74 14.05 -14.13
C THR A 136 -3.32 13.21 -12.93
N ALA A 137 -2.90 11.98 -13.13
CA ALA A 137 -2.53 11.12 -12.02
C ALA A 137 -1.18 11.54 -11.43
N ARG A 138 -1.10 11.58 -10.12
CA ARG A 138 0.14 11.83 -9.39
C ARG A 138 0.12 11.02 -8.11
N GLY A 139 1.26 10.63 -7.64
CA GLY A 139 1.34 9.84 -6.43
C GLY A 139 2.69 9.85 -5.78
N VAL A 140 2.93 8.86 -4.95
CA VAL A 140 4.18 8.70 -4.24
C VAL A 140 4.61 7.24 -4.29
N ASP A 141 5.89 7.01 -4.24
CA ASP A 141 6.46 5.69 -4.12
C ASP A 141 6.94 5.51 -2.69
N LEU A 142 6.55 4.40 -2.07
CA LEU A 142 6.86 4.15 -0.67
C LEU A 142 7.66 2.86 -0.57
N ALA A 143 8.90 2.95 -0.17
CA ALA A 143 9.79 1.81 -0.07
C ALA A 143 9.84 1.20 1.32
N SER A 144 9.39 1.94 2.32
CA SER A 144 9.36 1.46 3.69
C SER A 144 8.23 2.12 4.47
N LEU A 145 7.91 1.59 5.62
CA LEU A 145 6.91 2.22 6.48
C LEU A 145 7.32 3.63 6.89
N ASP A 146 8.61 3.90 6.96
CA ASP A 146 9.08 5.22 7.36
C ASP A 146 8.79 6.27 6.28
N ASP A 147 8.52 5.87 5.08
CA ASP A 147 8.19 6.81 4.01
C ASP A 147 6.74 7.30 4.10
N ILE A 148 5.95 6.73 4.98
CA ILE A 148 4.56 7.10 5.10
C ILE A 148 4.41 8.33 5.98
N ASP A 149 4.10 9.45 5.35
CA ASP A 149 3.77 10.67 6.06
C ASP A 149 2.26 10.63 6.27
N VAL A 150 1.84 10.19 7.44
CA VAL A 150 0.44 9.96 7.74
C VAL A 150 -0.41 11.22 7.52
N ALA A 151 0.05 12.35 7.99
CA ALA A 151 -0.72 13.59 7.86
C ALA A 151 -0.89 14.00 6.41
N GLN A 152 0.19 13.89 5.63
CA GLN A 152 0.14 14.29 4.23
C GLN A 152 -0.72 13.32 3.41
N LEU A 153 -0.57 12.03 3.63
CA LEU A 153 -1.37 11.06 2.89
C LEU A 153 -2.85 11.18 3.24
N ALA A 154 -3.17 11.37 4.51
CA ALA A 154 -4.56 11.57 4.91
C ALA A 154 -5.15 12.83 4.28
N SER A 155 -4.37 13.90 4.21
CA SER A 155 -4.82 15.13 3.56
C SER A 155 -5.11 14.90 2.09
N TRP A 156 -4.23 14.22 1.38
CA TRP A 156 -4.45 13.91 -0.03
C TRP A 156 -5.67 13.01 -0.23
N MET A 157 -5.87 12.04 0.65
CA MET A 157 -7.04 11.16 0.57
C MET A 157 -8.34 11.97 0.71
N ARG A 158 -8.39 12.90 1.67
CA ARG A 158 -9.56 13.75 1.83
C ARG A 158 -9.79 14.66 0.64
N GLN A 159 -8.73 15.25 0.12
CA GLN A 159 -8.84 16.11 -1.05
C GLN A 159 -9.31 15.33 -2.27
N ALA A 160 -8.75 14.15 -2.46
CA ALA A 160 -9.09 13.34 -3.63
C ALA A 160 -10.56 12.92 -3.61
N THR A 161 -11.11 12.60 -2.45
CA THR A 161 -12.48 12.17 -2.37
C THR A 161 -13.47 13.33 -2.45
N ALA A 162 -13.00 14.57 -2.37
CA ALA A 162 -13.84 15.73 -2.59
C ALA A 162 -13.93 16.04 -4.09
N LEU A 163 -13.11 15.41 -4.91
CA LEU A 163 -13.14 15.59 -6.35
C LEU A 163 -13.96 14.48 -7.00
N PRO A 164 -14.43 14.67 -8.23
CA PRO A 164 -15.18 13.60 -8.91
C PRO A 164 -14.29 12.37 -9.09
N GLY A 165 -14.82 11.21 -8.79
CA GLY A 165 -14.08 9.97 -8.95
C GLY A 165 -14.05 9.51 -10.39
N PHE A 166 -13.25 8.46 -10.63
CA PHE A 166 -13.16 7.86 -11.94
C PHE A 166 -14.02 6.61 -12.02
N GLY A 167 -14.62 6.39 -13.17
CA GLY A 167 -15.34 5.16 -13.41
C GLY A 167 -16.56 5.05 -12.53
N LYS A 168 -17.41 4.13 -12.89
CA LYS A 168 -18.57 3.87 -12.05
C LYS A 168 -18.34 2.53 -11.43
N ARG A 169 -19.02 2.26 -10.35
CA ARG A 169 -18.94 0.97 -9.75
C ARG A 169 -19.72 -0.04 -10.49
#